data_8ba37945ade46542dbdd05ec9ff430c7
#
_entry.id   8ba37945ade46542dbdd05ec9ff430c7
#
_cell.length_a   1.000
_cell.length_b   1.000
_cell.length_c   1.000
_cell.angle_alpha   90.00
_cell.angle_beta   90.00
_cell.angle_gamma   90.00
#
_symmetry.space_group_name_H-M   'P 1'
#
loop_
_entity.id
_entity.type
_entity.pdbx_description
1 polymer ?
#
loop_
_entity_poly.entity_id
_entity_poly.type
_entity_poly.pdbx_seq_one_letter_code
_entity_poly.pdbx_strand_id
1 'polypeptide(L)'
;MKKNLIILAVLVVLILLAILFCWPKKLERLLGNQEIASFMGSTTVTSFSYGGTHHDIRTVESPLSEEDQIARLEEIMFSCRYRPMLKTLFQPNHFELNGDSSAYLFLIMSDGSSVTVNYMGEDLVSLHSGGFFSLILRPMDKEVSSRLAEFFTEIGTKP
;
A
#
# COMPACT_ATOMS: atom_id res chain seq x y z
N MET A 1 22.14 40.48 -8.80
CA MET A 1 22.59 39.55 -7.75
C MET A 1 21.45 39.11 -6.81
N LYS A 2 20.67 40.01 -6.16
CA LYS A 2 19.62 39.61 -5.19
C LYS A 2 18.52 38.66 -5.76
N LYS A 3 18.06 38.86 -7.01
CA LYS A 3 17.05 37.97 -7.66
C LYS A 3 17.54 36.52 -7.81
N ASN A 4 18.79 36.33 -8.21
CA ASN A 4 19.35 34.99 -8.41
C ASN A 4 19.52 34.24 -7.08
N LEU A 5 19.84 34.98 -6.00
CA LEU A 5 19.97 34.43 -4.65
C LEU A 5 18.60 33.95 -4.13
N ILE A 6 17.52 34.70 -4.39
CA ILE A 6 16.15 34.33 -4.00
C ILE A 6 15.71 33.08 -4.77
N ILE A 7 15.95 33.04 -6.08
CA ILE A 7 15.61 31.88 -6.92
C ILE A 7 16.35 30.64 -6.42
N LEU A 8 17.64 30.75 -6.12
CA LEU A 8 18.43 29.65 -5.60
C LEU A 8 17.90 29.16 -4.24
N ALA A 9 17.56 30.09 -3.33
CA ALA A 9 17.00 29.73 -2.02
C ALA A 9 15.66 29.00 -2.17
N VAL A 10 14.75 29.44 -3.05
CA VAL A 10 13.48 28.77 -3.33
C VAL A 10 13.71 27.37 -3.88
N LEU A 11 14.65 27.21 -4.82
CA LEU A 11 14.98 25.92 -5.42
C LEU A 11 15.52 24.94 -4.39
N VAL A 12 16.39 25.40 -3.48
CA VAL A 12 16.91 24.58 -2.37
C VAL A 12 15.77 24.13 -1.45
N VAL A 13 14.85 25.03 -1.09
CA VAL A 13 13.69 24.70 -0.25
C VAL A 13 12.81 23.65 -0.94
N LEU A 14 12.53 23.81 -2.25
CA LEU A 14 11.74 22.83 -3.00
C LEU A 14 12.40 21.46 -3.05
N ILE A 15 13.72 21.39 -3.25
CA ILE A 15 14.48 20.14 -3.21
C ILE A 15 14.40 19.49 -1.83
N LEU A 16 14.56 20.26 -0.76
CA LEU A 16 14.46 19.74 0.61
C LEU A 16 13.05 19.20 0.90
N LEU A 17 12.01 19.89 0.47
CA LEU A 17 10.63 19.44 0.62
C LEU A 17 10.39 18.13 -0.17
N ALA A 18 10.92 18.01 -1.38
CA ALA A 18 10.83 16.79 -2.19
C ALA A 18 11.56 15.61 -1.51
N ILE A 19 12.74 15.84 -0.94
CA ILE A 19 13.49 14.83 -0.18
C ILE A 19 12.68 14.38 1.04
N LEU A 20 12.13 15.32 1.82
CA LEU A 20 11.31 15.03 3.00
C LEU A 20 10.03 14.27 2.64
N PHE A 21 9.40 14.62 1.52
CA PHE A 21 8.22 13.91 1.02
C PHE A 21 8.56 12.46 0.65
N CYS A 22 9.65 12.25 -0.10
CA CYS A 22 10.08 10.92 -0.55
C CYS A 22 10.80 10.09 0.53
N TRP A 23 10.93 10.62 1.76
CA TRP A 23 11.57 9.87 2.86
C TRP A 23 10.71 8.66 3.25
N PRO A 24 11.31 7.46 3.41
CA PRO A 24 10.57 6.26 3.78
C PRO A 24 9.87 6.41 5.12
N LYS A 25 8.57 6.12 5.15
CA LYS A 25 7.70 6.25 6.33
C LYS A 25 7.11 4.89 6.69
N LYS A 26 6.77 4.68 7.94
CA LYS A 26 5.95 3.55 8.37
C LYS A 26 4.50 3.77 7.89
N LEU A 27 3.82 2.69 7.53
CA LEU A 27 2.43 2.74 7.08
C LEU A 27 1.49 3.23 8.18
N GLU A 28 1.69 2.82 9.44
CA GLU A 28 0.98 3.33 10.62
C GLU A 28 0.88 4.86 10.62
N ARG A 29 2.01 5.55 10.38
CA ARG A 29 2.05 7.02 10.34
C ARG A 29 1.26 7.59 9.15
N LEU A 30 1.24 6.87 8.02
CA LEU A 30 0.48 7.28 6.84
C LEU A 30 -1.02 7.07 7.03
N LEU A 31 -1.41 6.11 7.88
CA LEU A 31 -2.79 5.85 8.33
C LEU A 31 -3.22 6.76 9.51
N GLY A 32 -2.39 7.71 9.92
CA GLY A 32 -2.71 8.64 11.01
C GLY A 32 -2.49 8.08 12.41
N ASN A 33 -1.73 7.00 12.58
CA ASN A 33 -1.50 6.24 13.81
C ASN A 33 -2.81 5.72 14.44
N GLN A 34 -3.78 5.38 13.61
CA GLN A 34 -5.04 4.79 14.04
C GLN A 34 -4.97 3.27 13.99
N GLU A 35 -5.69 2.62 14.88
CA GLU A 35 -5.82 1.17 14.95
C GLU A 35 -6.83 0.67 13.91
N ILE A 36 -6.59 -0.52 13.36
CA ILE A 36 -7.52 -1.20 12.47
C ILE A 36 -8.60 -1.87 13.34
N ALA A 37 -9.86 -1.49 13.16
CA ALA A 37 -10.97 -2.11 13.87
C ALA A 37 -11.50 -3.37 13.18
N SER A 38 -11.49 -3.38 11.85
CA SER A 38 -11.81 -4.55 11.04
C SER A 38 -11.27 -4.40 9.62
N PHE A 39 -11.18 -5.51 8.90
CA PHE A 39 -10.76 -5.50 7.51
C PHE A 39 -11.55 -6.51 6.68
N MET A 40 -11.60 -6.25 5.39
CA MET A 40 -12.01 -7.18 4.34
C MET A 40 -11.09 -7.02 3.14
N GLY A 41 -11.09 -7.98 2.22
CA GLY A 41 -10.26 -7.83 1.05
C GLY A 41 -10.07 -9.11 0.26
N SER A 42 -9.21 -9.05 -0.73
CA SER A 42 -8.86 -10.20 -1.55
C SER A 42 -7.38 -10.18 -1.93
N THR A 43 -6.84 -11.35 -2.16
CA THR A 43 -5.52 -11.51 -2.78
C THR A 43 -5.63 -12.34 -4.03
N THR A 44 -4.76 -12.07 -4.98
CA THR A 44 -4.61 -12.86 -6.20
C THR A 44 -3.15 -13.25 -6.35
N VAL A 45 -2.90 -14.54 -6.46
CA VAL A 45 -1.58 -15.09 -6.80
C VAL A 45 -1.66 -15.64 -8.20
N THR A 46 -0.77 -15.16 -9.06
CA THR A 46 -0.68 -15.60 -10.46
C THR A 46 0.51 -16.53 -10.60
N SER A 47 0.27 -17.75 -11.09
CA SER A 47 1.32 -18.71 -11.38
C SER A 47 1.26 -19.13 -12.85
N PHE A 48 2.45 -19.35 -13.43
CA PHE A 48 2.60 -19.79 -14.80
C PHE A 48 3.00 -21.25 -14.82
N SER A 49 2.24 -22.08 -15.54
CA SER A 49 2.56 -23.48 -15.77
C SER A 49 2.50 -23.79 -17.26
N TYR A 50 2.95 -24.99 -17.63
CA TYR A 50 2.93 -25.44 -19.02
C TYR A 50 1.52 -25.48 -19.65
N GLY A 51 0.46 -25.42 -18.82
CA GLY A 51 -0.95 -25.38 -19.23
C GLY A 51 -1.56 -23.99 -19.30
N GLY A 52 -0.79 -22.93 -19.00
CA GLY A 52 -1.28 -21.54 -19.00
C GLY A 52 -1.07 -20.78 -17.70
N THR A 53 -1.77 -19.67 -17.59
CA THR A 53 -1.76 -18.82 -16.40
C THR A 53 -2.85 -19.28 -15.44
N HIS A 54 -2.49 -19.48 -14.18
CA HIS A 54 -3.41 -19.83 -13.11
C HIS A 54 -3.48 -18.69 -12.11
N HIS A 55 -4.72 -18.35 -11.68
CA HIS A 55 -4.96 -17.35 -10.64
C HIS A 55 -5.58 -18.05 -9.43
N ASP A 56 -4.90 -18.00 -8.28
CA ASP A 56 -5.50 -18.39 -6.98
C ASP A 56 -5.98 -17.11 -6.30
N ILE A 57 -7.30 -16.96 -6.19
CA ILE A 57 -7.97 -15.84 -5.57
C ILE A 57 -8.44 -16.27 -4.19
N ARG A 58 -8.15 -15.46 -3.17
CA ARG A 58 -8.62 -15.65 -1.81
C ARG A 58 -9.32 -14.39 -1.34
N THR A 59 -10.49 -14.54 -0.76
CA THR A 59 -11.35 -13.42 -0.39
C THR A 59 -11.83 -13.55 1.05
N VAL A 60 -11.81 -12.43 1.76
CA VAL A 60 -12.51 -12.19 3.03
C VAL A 60 -13.64 -11.23 2.70
N GLU A 61 -14.85 -11.75 2.53
CA GLU A 61 -16.01 -10.99 2.04
C GLU A 61 -16.70 -10.15 3.11
N SER A 62 -16.62 -10.60 4.35
CA SER A 62 -17.22 -9.89 5.50
C SER A 62 -16.14 -9.23 6.34
N PRO A 63 -16.44 -8.07 6.98
CA PRO A 63 -15.50 -7.43 7.87
C PRO A 63 -15.06 -8.36 8.98
N LEU A 64 -13.77 -8.64 9.05
CA LEU A 64 -13.14 -9.52 10.03
C LEU A 64 -12.58 -8.63 11.14
N SER A 65 -13.03 -8.85 12.37
CA SER A 65 -12.69 -8.04 13.55
C SER A 65 -12.02 -8.86 14.66
N GLU A 66 -11.56 -10.07 14.35
CA GLU A 66 -10.82 -10.91 15.29
C GLU A 66 -9.46 -10.28 15.57
N GLU A 67 -9.17 -10.04 16.85
CA GLU A 67 -7.97 -9.33 17.30
C GLU A 67 -6.68 -9.99 16.83
N ASP A 68 -6.60 -11.32 16.87
CA ASP A 68 -5.45 -12.08 16.41
C ASP A 68 -5.19 -11.92 14.91
N GLN A 69 -6.26 -11.85 14.11
CA GLN A 69 -6.15 -11.69 12.66
C GLN A 69 -5.76 -10.25 12.30
N ILE A 70 -6.30 -9.27 13.03
CA ILE A 70 -5.92 -7.86 12.87
C ILE A 70 -4.44 -7.69 13.23
N ALA A 71 -3.99 -8.22 14.37
CA ALA A 71 -2.60 -8.12 14.80
C ALA A 71 -1.62 -8.73 13.77
N ARG A 72 -1.97 -9.88 13.19
CA ARG A 72 -1.18 -10.50 12.12
C ARG A 72 -1.14 -9.66 10.85
N LEU A 73 -2.29 -9.10 10.45
CA LEU A 73 -2.36 -8.21 9.29
C LEU A 73 -1.48 -6.97 9.51
N GLU A 74 -1.58 -6.35 10.68
CA GLU A 74 -0.77 -5.19 11.07
C GLU A 74 0.72 -5.53 11.08
N GLU A 75 1.11 -6.68 11.64
CA GLU A 75 2.50 -7.15 11.63
C GLU A 75 3.04 -7.22 10.20
N ILE A 76 2.29 -7.78 9.26
CA ILE A 76 2.70 -7.88 7.86
C ILE A 76 2.82 -6.49 7.23
N MET A 77 1.78 -5.66 7.34
CA MET A 77 1.72 -4.35 6.68
C MET A 77 2.70 -3.33 7.27
N PHE A 78 2.92 -3.39 8.60
CA PHE A 78 3.75 -2.41 9.31
C PHE A 78 5.21 -2.84 9.46
N SER A 79 5.54 -4.08 9.07
CA SER A 79 6.91 -4.63 9.11
C SER A 79 7.89 -3.84 8.26
N CYS A 80 7.44 -3.22 7.18
CA CYS A 80 8.31 -2.48 6.27
C CYS A 80 8.03 -0.97 6.29
N ARG A 81 8.95 -0.22 5.67
CA ARG A 81 8.76 1.19 5.37
C ARG A 81 8.30 1.37 3.93
N TYR A 82 7.59 2.44 3.70
CA TYR A 82 7.02 2.80 2.41
C TYR A 82 7.55 4.16 1.97
N ARG A 83 7.99 4.24 0.73
CA ARG A 83 8.48 5.49 0.12
C ARG A 83 7.39 6.09 -0.76
N PRO A 84 6.88 7.30 -0.45
CA PRO A 84 5.99 8.02 -1.35
C PRO A 84 6.67 8.31 -2.69
N MET A 85 5.92 8.15 -3.78
CA MET A 85 6.43 8.34 -5.13
C MET A 85 5.92 9.66 -5.71
N LEU A 86 6.82 10.56 -6.08
CA LEU A 86 6.47 11.84 -6.74
C LEU A 86 5.80 11.63 -8.11
N LYS A 87 6.10 10.51 -8.79
CA LYS A 87 5.51 10.16 -10.09
C LYS A 87 3.98 10.16 -10.07
N THR A 88 3.37 9.88 -8.92
CA THR A 88 1.92 9.89 -8.74
C THR A 88 1.27 11.24 -8.90
N LEU A 89 1.98 12.32 -8.62
CA LEU A 89 1.45 13.67 -8.81
C LEU A 89 1.29 14.03 -10.30
N PHE A 90 2.00 13.31 -11.19
CA PHE A 90 2.07 13.66 -12.61
C PHE A 90 1.47 12.59 -13.55
N GLN A 91 1.39 11.34 -13.14
CA GLN A 91 0.88 10.23 -13.95
C GLN A 91 0.14 9.20 -13.08
N PRO A 92 -1.09 9.46 -12.67
CA PRO A 92 -1.79 8.58 -11.72
C PRO A 92 -2.21 7.21 -12.29
N ASN A 93 -2.19 6.98 -13.62
CA ASN A 93 -2.85 5.84 -14.25
C ASN A 93 -1.95 4.88 -15.05
N HIS A 94 -0.63 5.04 -15.02
CA HIS A 94 0.29 4.18 -15.76
C HIS A 94 1.27 3.46 -14.82
N PHE A 95 0.80 2.38 -14.23
CA PHE A 95 1.64 1.48 -13.44
C PHE A 95 1.64 0.09 -14.08
N GLU A 96 2.82 -0.41 -14.42
CA GLU A 96 3.01 -1.80 -14.78
C GLU A 96 2.97 -2.63 -13.50
N LEU A 97 2.14 -3.69 -13.51
CA LEU A 97 2.10 -4.65 -12.42
C LEU A 97 3.34 -5.53 -12.50
N ASN A 98 4.20 -5.42 -11.49
CA ASN A 98 5.38 -6.26 -11.34
C ASN A 98 5.17 -7.24 -10.20
N GLY A 99 5.30 -8.53 -10.49
CA GLY A 99 5.18 -9.61 -9.51
C GLY A 99 3.94 -10.48 -9.68
N ASP A 100 3.96 -11.61 -9.01
CA ASP A 100 2.98 -12.68 -9.16
C ASP A 100 1.81 -12.56 -8.16
N SER A 101 1.86 -11.59 -7.24
CA SER A 101 0.84 -11.42 -6.20
C SER A 101 0.32 -9.99 -6.14
N SER A 102 -0.97 -9.86 -5.88
CA SER A 102 -1.62 -8.59 -5.57
C SER A 102 -2.56 -8.77 -4.39
N ALA A 103 -2.79 -7.68 -3.63
CA ALA A 103 -3.73 -7.70 -2.52
C ALA A 103 -4.53 -6.39 -2.48
N TYR A 104 -5.83 -6.54 -2.36
CA TYR A 104 -6.76 -5.44 -2.15
C TYR A 104 -7.34 -5.54 -0.74
N LEU A 105 -7.16 -4.50 0.06
CA LEU A 105 -7.58 -4.42 1.45
C LEU A 105 -8.49 -3.21 1.63
N PHE A 106 -9.62 -3.42 2.27
CA PHE A 106 -10.49 -2.37 2.78
C PHE A 106 -10.44 -2.41 4.31
N LEU A 107 -9.86 -1.40 4.90
CA LEU A 107 -9.66 -1.27 6.34
C LEU A 107 -10.70 -0.32 6.91
N ILE A 108 -11.31 -0.71 8.01
CA ILE A 108 -12.16 0.15 8.84
C ILE A 108 -11.33 0.49 10.08
N MET A 109 -11.12 1.76 10.31
CA MET A 109 -10.31 2.27 11.40
C MET A 109 -11.12 2.44 12.66
N SER A 110 -10.48 2.55 13.81
CA SER A 110 -11.14 2.69 15.13
C SER A 110 -11.98 3.95 15.27
N ASP A 111 -11.71 5.00 14.48
CA ASP A 111 -12.51 6.22 14.43
C ASP A 111 -13.72 6.14 13.48
N GLY A 112 -13.93 4.99 12.83
CA GLY A 112 -14.98 4.76 11.83
C GLY A 112 -14.62 5.22 10.42
N SER A 113 -13.45 5.79 10.20
CA SER A 113 -12.97 6.09 8.85
C SER A 113 -12.60 4.81 8.10
N SER A 114 -12.52 4.88 6.77
CA SER A 114 -12.12 3.75 5.95
C SER A 114 -10.94 4.09 5.06
N VAL A 115 -10.08 3.10 4.88
CA VAL A 115 -8.89 3.21 4.03
C VAL A 115 -8.80 2.00 3.12
N THR A 116 -8.60 2.26 1.84
CA THR A 116 -8.29 1.20 0.87
C THR A 116 -6.79 1.15 0.64
N VAL A 117 -6.22 -0.04 0.78
CA VAL A 117 -4.82 -0.32 0.49
C VAL A 117 -4.75 -1.36 -0.59
N ASN A 118 -4.14 -1.02 -1.72
CA ASN A 118 -4.02 -1.93 -2.85
C ASN A 118 -2.54 -2.18 -3.14
N TYR A 119 -2.09 -3.40 -2.92
CA TYR A 119 -0.77 -3.89 -3.29
C TYR A 119 -0.82 -4.38 -4.74
N MET A 120 -0.13 -3.69 -5.62
CA MET A 120 -0.05 -3.98 -7.05
C MET A 120 1.31 -4.61 -7.36
N GLY A 121 1.41 -5.91 -7.11
CA GLY A 121 2.68 -6.63 -7.19
C GLY A 121 3.63 -6.27 -6.04
N GLU A 122 4.92 -6.42 -6.28
CA GLU A 122 5.97 -6.26 -5.27
C GLU A 122 6.40 -4.79 -5.07
N ASP A 123 6.17 -3.93 -6.06
CA ASP A 123 6.80 -2.62 -6.14
C ASP A 123 5.87 -1.45 -5.84
N LEU A 124 4.55 -1.65 -5.83
CA LEU A 124 3.60 -0.57 -5.76
C LEU A 124 2.48 -0.83 -4.75
N VAL A 125 2.17 0.19 -3.98
CA VAL A 125 1.03 0.21 -3.07
C VAL A 125 0.27 1.50 -3.26
N SER A 126 -1.03 1.44 -3.54
CA SER A 126 -1.88 2.61 -3.49
C SER A 126 -2.65 2.66 -2.18
N LEU A 127 -2.65 3.83 -1.57
CA LEU A 127 -3.38 4.14 -0.36
C LEU A 127 -4.46 5.17 -0.70
N HIS A 128 -5.72 4.86 -0.39
CA HIS A 128 -6.85 5.75 -0.63
C HIS A 128 -7.68 5.89 0.64
N SER A 129 -7.79 7.09 1.18
CA SER A 129 -8.55 7.42 2.39
C SER A 129 -9.61 8.46 2.08
N GLY A 130 -10.75 8.05 1.54
CA GLY A 130 -11.97 8.90 1.37
C GLY A 130 -11.84 10.24 0.66
N GLY A 131 -10.65 10.68 0.29
CA GLY A 131 -10.36 11.94 -0.39
C GLY A 131 -10.11 11.76 -1.89
N PHE A 132 -9.92 12.87 -2.62
CA PHE A 132 -9.65 12.86 -4.06
C PHE A 132 -8.26 12.35 -4.46
N PHE A 133 -7.36 12.16 -3.49
CA PHE A 133 -5.97 11.81 -3.80
C PHE A 133 -5.63 10.40 -3.31
N SER A 134 -5.14 9.59 -4.23
CA SER A 134 -4.48 8.34 -3.89
C SER A 134 -2.98 8.59 -3.70
N LEU A 135 -2.44 8.13 -2.58
CA LEU A 135 -1.01 8.16 -2.34
C LEU A 135 -0.41 6.86 -2.86
N ILE A 136 0.51 6.96 -3.83
CA ILE A 136 1.24 5.80 -4.31
C ILE A 136 2.57 5.70 -3.59
N LEU A 137 2.84 4.50 -3.13
CA LEU A 137 3.98 4.16 -2.30
C LEU A 137 4.77 3.03 -2.97
N ARG A 138 6.05 2.97 -2.67
CA ARG A 138 6.88 1.81 -2.94
C ARG A 138 7.24 1.15 -1.62
N PRO A 139 6.89 -0.13 -1.40
CA PRO A 139 7.36 -0.87 -0.23
C PRO A 139 8.89 -1.02 -0.31
N MET A 140 9.56 -0.93 0.82
CA MET A 140 11.01 -1.15 0.91
C MET A 140 11.35 -2.64 1.04
N ASP A 141 10.36 -3.45 1.40
CA ASP A 141 10.40 -4.89 1.43
C ASP A 141 9.41 -5.43 0.39
N LYS A 142 9.91 -6.19 -0.57
CA LYS A 142 9.14 -6.75 -1.68
C LYS A 142 8.30 -7.96 -1.28
N GLU A 143 8.60 -8.57 -0.15
CA GLU A 143 7.91 -9.77 0.31
C GLU A 143 6.56 -9.48 0.99
N VAL A 144 6.23 -8.21 1.26
CA VAL A 144 4.97 -7.85 1.91
C VAL A 144 3.76 -8.38 1.13
N SER A 145 3.77 -8.26 -0.20
CA SER A 145 2.67 -8.72 -1.05
C SER A 145 2.49 -10.24 -0.99
N SER A 146 3.58 -11.00 -1.01
CA SER A 146 3.54 -12.48 -0.88
C SER A 146 3.09 -12.92 0.51
N ARG A 147 3.58 -12.26 1.57
CA ARG A 147 3.13 -12.53 2.95
C ARG A 147 1.65 -12.23 3.15
N LEU A 148 1.11 -11.19 2.52
CA LEU A 148 -0.32 -10.94 2.50
C LEU A 148 -1.07 -12.06 1.76
N ALA A 149 -0.56 -12.53 0.62
CA ALA A 149 -1.17 -13.63 -0.10
C ALA A 149 -1.18 -14.94 0.71
N GLU A 150 -0.11 -15.26 1.43
CA GLU A 150 -0.05 -16.40 2.35
C GLU A 150 -1.08 -16.24 3.48
N PHE A 151 -1.14 -15.08 4.13
CA PHE A 151 -2.11 -14.79 5.17
C PHE A 151 -3.55 -14.99 4.69
N PHE A 152 -3.91 -14.45 3.50
CA PHE A 152 -5.25 -14.64 2.93
C PHE A 152 -5.50 -16.09 2.47
N THR A 153 -4.46 -16.86 2.18
CA THR A 153 -4.61 -18.29 1.89
C THR A 153 -5.07 -19.07 3.12
N GLU A 154 -4.65 -18.64 4.31
CA GLU A 154 -5.04 -19.28 5.57
C GLU A 154 -6.46 -18.92 6.01
N ILE A 155 -6.86 -17.63 5.89
CA ILE A 155 -8.12 -17.12 6.45
C ILE A 155 -9.22 -16.93 5.40
N GLY A 156 -8.85 -16.77 4.14
CA GLY A 156 -9.77 -16.46 3.06
C GLY A 156 -10.43 -17.71 2.45
N THR A 157 -11.57 -17.50 1.82
CA THR A 157 -12.28 -18.51 1.05
C THR A 157 -11.97 -18.35 -0.45
N LYS A 158 -12.09 -19.44 -1.20
CA LYS A 158 -12.12 -19.36 -2.67
C LYS A 158 -13.50 -18.87 -3.10
N PRO A 159 -13.57 -17.87 -3.99
CA PRO A 159 -14.83 -17.41 -4.55
C PRO A 159 -15.52 -18.47 -5.39
#